data_7509ddd8c9695caa05dad322673df03e
#
_entry.id   7509ddd8c9695caa05dad322673df03e
#
_cell.length_a   1.000
_cell.length_b   1.000
_cell.length_c   1.000
_cell.angle_alpha   90.00
_cell.angle_beta   90.00
_cell.angle_gamma   90.00
#
_symmetry.space_group_name_H-M   'P 1'
#
loop_
_entity.id
_entity.type
_entity.pdbx_description
1 polymer ?
#
loop_
_entity_poly.entity_id
_entity_poly.type
_entity_poly.pdbx_seq_one_letter_code
_entity_poly.pdbx_strand_id
1 'polypeptide(L)'
;MERQHRQVCLAQNFLKSPKLVRRLVGMTTIGPCDTVYEIGPGNGIITAALASVARQVIAIEKDAELVRGLRERFRVLDNVEIVHKDFLFYSFRTRCDHVAECKLFANIPYNITAQIVRKILYEPSNIGEGYLILQKEAAQKFSGSPGETLFSLLAKPFFEFQNLYQLRRCDFCPVPSVDSVLLSIKRRTRPLIQTQDVASYRDFVQYGFGRWKPNLRLAFKNVFTYKQWKRLAHDLEFPLDATPRELSFEQWLGLYHAFVWLITRGRGRTCDLSLRRRTL
;
A
#
# COMPACT_ATOMS: atom_id res chain seq x y z
N MET A 1 -26.45 -24.43 -0.99
CA MET A 1 -25.52 -24.01 0.09
C MET A 1 -24.07 -24.51 -0.11
N GLU A 2 -23.85 -25.77 -0.51
CA GLU A 2 -22.49 -26.31 -0.75
C GLU A 2 -21.68 -25.62 -1.89
N ARG A 3 -22.32 -25.11 -2.94
CA ARG A 3 -21.62 -24.40 -4.04
C ARG A 3 -21.08 -23.04 -3.64
N GLN A 4 -21.73 -22.30 -2.75
CA GLN A 4 -21.23 -21.03 -2.23
C GLN A 4 -20.06 -21.23 -1.25
N HIS A 5 -20.09 -22.28 -0.42
CA HIS A 5 -18.98 -22.65 0.45
C HIS A 5 -17.72 -23.04 -0.34
N ARG A 6 -17.88 -23.78 -1.45
CA ARG A 6 -16.75 -24.10 -2.36
C ARG A 6 -16.14 -22.86 -3.01
N GLN A 7 -16.94 -21.85 -3.40
CA GLN A 7 -16.41 -20.61 -4.00
C GLN A 7 -15.65 -19.74 -3.00
N VAL A 8 -16.08 -19.68 -1.74
CA VAL A 8 -15.36 -18.95 -0.68
C VAL A 8 -14.01 -19.65 -0.36
N CYS A 9 -13.99 -20.98 -0.30
CA CYS A 9 -12.75 -21.74 -0.11
C CYS A 9 -11.77 -21.61 -1.28
N LEU A 10 -12.25 -21.38 -2.51
CA LEU A 10 -11.39 -21.26 -3.70
C LEU A 10 -10.69 -19.90 -3.84
N ALA A 11 -11.08 -18.87 -3.09
CA ALA A 11 -10.50 -17.54 -3.14
C ALA A 11 -9.43 -17.27 -2.06
N GLN A 12 -9.28 -18.17 -1.08
CA GLN A 12 -8.35 -18.00 0.04
C GLN A 12 -7.20 -19.01 -0.04
N ASN A 13 -5.98 -18.51 -0.14
CA ASN A 13 -4.76 -19.32 -0.11
C ASN A 13 -4.15 -19.23 1.30
N PHE A 14 -4.27 -20.29 2.09
CA PHE A 14 -3.78 -20.33 3.47
C PHE A 14 -2.32 -20.74 3.52
N LEU A 15 -1.53 -20.08 4.36
CA LEU A 15 -0.18 -20.52 4.67
C LEU A 15 -0.21 -21.86 5.43
N LYS A 16 0.67 -22.80 5.05
CA LYS A 16 0.71 -24.16 5.63
C LYS A 16 1.67 -24.30 6.81
N SER A 17 2.74 -23.53 6.80
CA SER A 17 3.88 -23.75 7.70
C SER A 17 3.92 -22.74 8.85
N PRO A 18 3.68 -23.17 10.11
CA PRO A 18 3.87 -22.30 11.28
C PRO A 18 5.32 -21.76 11.40
N LYS A 19 6.32 -22.54 10.97
CA LYS A 19 7.72 -22.12 10.96
C LYS A 19 7.93 -20.95 9.98
N LEU A 20 7.33 -21.03 8.79
CA LEU A 20 7.40 -19.93 7.81
C LEU A 20 6.69 -18.68 8.36
N VAL A 21 5.50 -18.84 8.94
CA VAL A 21 4.73 -17.69 9.48
C VAL A 21 5.52 -17.00 10.59
N ARG A 22 6.12 -17.75 11.54
CA ARG A 22 7.00 -17.15 12.56
C ARG A 22 8.19 -16.41 11.95
N ARG A 23 8.79 -16.96 10.88
CA ARG A 23 9.87 -16.27 10.15
C ARG A 23 9.37 -14.96 9.52
N LEU A 24 8.18 -14.95 8.88
CA LEU A 24 7.62 -13.75 8.28
C LEU A 24 7.32 -12.67 9.33
N VAL A 25 6.72 -13.05 10.47
CA VAL A 25 6.49 -12.15 11.60
C VAL A 25 7.80 -11.61 12.16
N GLY A 26 8.83 -12.45 12.27
CA GLY A 26 10.17 -12.03 12.72
C GLY A 26 10.93 -11.10 11.76
N MET A 27 10.44 -10.92 10.53
CA MET A 27 10.96 -9.92 9.56
C MET A 27 10.28 -8.55 9.71
N THR A 28 9.26 -8.45 10.55
CA THR A 28 8.52 -7.22 10.82
C THR A 28 9.08 -6.50 12.05
N THR A 29 8.64 -5.29 12.30
CA THR A 29 8.96 -4.55 13.53
C THR A 29 7.95 -4.85 14.65
N ILE A 30 7.04 -5.82 14.48
CA ILE A 30 6.03 -6.19 15.48
C ILE A 30 6.70 -6.73 16.75
N GLY A 31 6.37 -6.14 17.89
CA GLY A 31 6.96 -6.50 19.18
C GLY A 31 5.99 -6.37 20.36
N PRO A 32 6.50 -6.57 21.60
CA PRO A 32 5.68 -6.72 22.80
C PRO A 32 4.92 -5.45 23.25
N CYS A 33 5.18 -4.31 22.61
CA CYS A 33 4.45 -3.06 22.88
C CYS A 33 3.32 -2.80 21.87
N ASP A 34 3.23 -3.58 20.80
CA ASP A 34 2.36 -3.28 19.66
C ASP A 34 0.96 -3.87 19.80
N THR A 35 -0.04 -3.11 19.38
CA THR A 35 -1.36 -3.61 19.01
C THR A 35 -1.36 -3.88 17.50
N VAL A 36 -1.73 -5.10 17.10
CA VAL A 36 -1.71 -5.56 15.71
C VAL A 36 -3.12 -5.90 15.24
N TYR A 37 -3.56 -5.28 14.18
CA TYR A 37 -4.76 -5.70 13.45
C TYR A 37 -4.39 -6.81 12.46
N GLU A 38 -5.11 -7.93 12.52
CA GLU A 38 -5.01 -8.98 11.52
C GLU A 38 -6.27 -8.99 10.66
N ILE A 39 -6.11 -8.96 9.33
CA ILE A 39 -7.22 -9.02 8.39
C ILE A 39 -7.36 -10.45 7.86
N GLY A 40 -8.54 -11.05 8.04
CA GLY A 40 -8.84 -12.39 7.54
C GLY A 40 -7.93 -13.47 8.15
N PRO A 41 -7.98 -13.69 9.47
CA PRO A 41 -7.15 -14.67 10.18
C PRO A 41 -7.34 -16.10 9.67
N GLY A 42 -8.47 -16.41 9.05
CA GLY A 42 -8.79 -17.71 8.48
C GLY A 42 -8.71 -18.82 9.53
N ASN A 43 -7.74 -19.74 9.40
CA ASN A 43 -7.51 -20.81 10.36
C ASN A 43 -6.70 -20.38 11.61
N GLY A 44 -6.26 -19.11 11.69
CA GLY A 44 -5.55 -18.55 12.85
C GLY A 44 -4.06 -18.90 12.94
N ILE A 45 -3.41 -19.32 11.85
CA ILE A 45 -1.98 -19.65 11.86
C ILE A 45 -1.11 -18.38 12.05
N ILE A 46 -1.53 -17.26 11.45
CA ILE A 46 -0.87 -15.96 11.61
C ILE A 46 -1.21 -15.38 12.98
N THR A 47 -2.50 -15.44 13.39
CA THR A 47 -2.96 -15.01 14.72
C THR A 47 -2.08 -15.60 15.83
N ALA A 48 -1.82 -16.92 15.78
CA ALA A 48 -1.00 -17.61 16.77
C ALA A 48 0.45 -17.10 16.83
N ALA A 49 1.03 -16.78 15.68
CA ALA A 49 2.38 -16.23 15.60
C ALA A 49 2.42 -14.77 16.09
N LEU A 50 1.44 -13.96 15.74
CA LEU A 50 1.31 -12.57 16.21
C LEU A 50 1.10 -12.53 17.73
N ALA A 51 0.22 -13.38 18.27
CA ALA A 51 -0.07 -13.45 19.71
C ALA A 51 1.16 -13.80 20.55
N SER A 52 2.14 -14.50 19.98
CA SER A 52 3.38 -14.87 20.70
C SER A 52 4.38 -13.70 20.83
N VAL A 53 4.21 -12.61 20.09
CA VAL A 53 5.17 -11.50 20.06
C VAL A 53 4.53 -10.13 20.32
N ALA A 54 3.27 -9.95 20.00
CA ALA A 54 2.56 -8.68 20.13
C ALA A 54 1.91 -8.54 21.52
N ARG A 55 1.73 -7.30 21.97
CA ARG A 55 0.95 -6.98 23.17
C ARG A 55 -0.51 -7.40 23.01
N GLN A 56 -1.10 -7.09 21.86
CA GLN A 56 -2.50 -7.39 21.55
C GLN A 56 -2.67 -7.68 20.07
N VAL A 57 -3.50 -8.66 19.74
CA VAL A 57 -3.94 -8.98 18.37
C VAL A 57 -5.44 -8.80 18.27
N ILE A 58 -5.88 -7.97 17.32
CA ILE A 58 -7.28 -7.76 16.97
C ILE A 58 -7.52 -8.39 15.60
N ALA A 59 -8.03 -9.61 15.58
CA ALA A 59 -8.26 -10.40 14.38
C ALA A 59 -9.67 -10.19 13.84
N ILE A 60 -9.79 -9.64 12.63
CA ILE A 60 -11.05 -9.23 12.00
C ILE A 60 -11.42 -10.26 10.93
N GLU A 61 -12.47 -11.03 11.16
CA GLU A 61 -12.96 -12.09 10.27
C GLU A 61 -14.43 -11.87 9.94
N LYS A 62 -14.79 -12.08 8.67
CA LYS A 62 -16.15 -11.91 8.19
C LYS A 62 -16.97 -13.21 8.20
N ASP A 63 -16.31 -14.36 8.17
CA ASP A 63 -16.96 -15.66 8.16
C ASP A 63 -17.32 -16.11 9.58
N ALA A 64 -18.62 -16.29 9.86
CA ALA A 64 -19.13 -16.64 11.18
C ALA A 64 -18.64 -18.02 11.67
N GLU A 65 -18.40 -18.99 10.77
CA GLU A 65 -17.90 -20.31 11.14
C GLU A 65 -16.44 -20.24 11.57
N LEU A 66 -15.62 -19.50 10.80
CA LEU A 66 -14.22 -19.26 11.17
C LEU A 66 -14.12 -18.48 12.49
N VAL A 67 -14.97 -17.47 12.70
CA VAL A 67 -15.03 -16.72 13.97
C VAL A 67 -15.27 -17.63 15.17
N ARG A 68 -16.23 -18.58 15.06
CA ARG A 68 -16.50 -19.56 16.14
C ARG A 68 -15.28 -20.42 16.45
N GLY A 69 -14.65 -20.96 15.40
CA GLY A 69 -13.44 -21.79 15.55
C GLY A 69 -12.25 -21.01 16.14
N LEU A 70 -12.07 -19.75 15.71
CA LEU A 70 -11.01 -18.89 16.25
C LEU A 70 -11.23 -18.54 17.71
N ARG A 71 -12.46 -18.20 18.12
CA ARG A 71 -12.80 -17.89 19.51
C ARG A 71 -12.53 -19.08 20.42
N GLU A 72 -12.89 -20.31 20.01
CA GLU A 72 -12.61 -21.52 20.77
C GLU A 72 -11.10 -21.78 20.82
N ARG A 73 -10.40 -21.66 19.70
CA ARG A 73 -8.97 -21.90 19.60
C ARG A 73 -8.13 -20.96 20.48
N PHE A 74 -8.52 -19.70 20.55
CA PHE A 74 -7.75 -18.66 21.26
C PHE A 74 -8.38 -18.24 22.59
N ARG A 75 -9.38 -18.99 23.12
CA ARG A 75 -10.12 -18.65 24.34
C ARG A 75 -9.24 -18.46 25.59
N VAL A 76 -8.06 -19.08 25.63
CA VAL A 76 -7.14 -19.01 26.77
C VAL A 76 -6.08 -17.90 26.62
N LEU A 77 -6.09 -17.17 25.52
CA LEU A 77 -5.14 -16.08 25.26
C LEU A 77 -5.83 -14.73 25.51
N ASP A 78 -5.41 -14.04 26.56
CA ASP A 78 -5.98 -12.75 26.95
C ASP A 78 -5.61 -11.61 25.99
N ASN A 79 -4.57 -11.82 25.16
CA ASN A 79 -4.08 -10.84 24.20
C ASN A 79 -4.65 -11.01 22.77
N VAL A 80 -5.67 -11.87 22.57
CA VAL A 80 -6.31 -12.08 21.25
C VAL A 80 -7.79 -11.72 21.30
N GLU A 81 -8.19 -10.77 20.51
CA GLU A 81 -9.59 -10.38 20.29
C GLU A 81 -10.05 -10.81 18.90
N ILE A 82 -11.13 -11.59 18.80
CA ILE A 82 -11.75 -12.02 17.54
C ILE A 82 -12.99 -11.17 17.26
N VAL A 83 -12.90 -10.32 16.25
CA VAL A 83 -13.94 -9.40 15.80
C VAL A 83 -14.67 -9.99 14.59
N HIS A 84 -15.97 -10.26 14.73
CA HIS A 84 -16.82 -10.70 13.62
C HIS A 84 -17.25 -9.48 12.80
N LYS A 85 -16.54 -9.16 11.74
CA LYS A 85 -16.87 -8.05 10.83
C LYS A 85 -16.15 -8.18 9.49
N ASP A 86 -16.76 -7.65 8.41
CA ASP A 86 -16.02 -7.42 7.17
C ASP A 86 -15.07 -6.23 7.36
N PHE A 87 -13.78 -6.45 7.08
CA PHE A 87 -12.76 -5.42 7.23
C PHE A 87 -13.05 -4.17 6.39
N LEU A 88 -13.65 -4.30 5.23
CA LEU A 88 -13.97 -3.15 4.37
C LEU A 88 -14.96 -2.18 5.05
N PHE A 89 -15.79 -2.67 5.98
CA PHE A 89 -16.72 -1.87 6.79
C PHE A 89 -16.24 -1.68 8.24
N TYR A 90 -15.03 -2.13 8.57
CA TYR A 90 -14.44 -1.91 9.89
C TYR A 90 -13.89 -0.51 9.99
N SER A 91 -14.33 0.27 10.96
CA SER A 91 -13.73 1.57 11.28
C SER A 91 -12.67 1.37 12.35
N PHE A 92 -11.45 1.80 12.07
CA PHE A 92 -10.41 1.85 13.09
C PHE A 92 -10.85 2.88 14.13
N ARG A 93 -11.51 2.41 15.19
CA ARG A 93 -11.78 3.30 16.32
C ARG A 93 -10.44 3.65 16.96
N THR A 94 -10.29 4.91 17.28
CA THR A 94 -9.26 5.45 18.18
C THR A 94 -9.48 4.90 19.62
N ARG A 95 -9.46 3.58 19.77
CA ARG A 95 -9.46 2.91 21.08
C ARG A 95 -8.09 3.00 21.76
N CYS A 96 -7.14 3.59 21.10
CA CYS A 96 -5.86 3.91 21.70
C CYS A 96 -5.98 5.31 22.31
N ASP A 97 -6.38 5.37 23.57
CA ASP A 97 -6.34 6.59 24.40
C ASP A 97 -4.89 7.10 24.59
N HIS A 98 -3.92 6.48 23.99
CA HIS A 98 -2.52 6.90 23.95
C HIS A 98 -1.92 6.63 22.57
N VAL A 99 -1.63 7.68 21.85
CA VAL A 99 -0.59 8.04 20.87
C VAL A 99 0.24 6.90 20.18
N ALA A 100 0.09 5.63 20.52
CA ALA A 100 0.84 4.56 19.91
C ALA A 100 0.25 4.16 18.56
N GLU A 101 1.06 4.23 17.52
CA GLU A 101 0.72 3.71 16.20
C GLU A 101 0.45 2.21 16.28
N CYS A 102 -0.66 1.76 15.70
CA CYS A 102 -0.96 0.35 15.55
C CYS A 102 -0.27 -0.21 14.31
N LYS A 103 -0.06 -1.52 14.31
CA LYS A 103 0.43 -2.25 13.14
C LYS A 103 -0.66 -3.12 12.54
N LEU A 104 -0.46 -3.53 11.31
CA LEU A 104 -1.40 -4.38 10.60
C LEU A 104 -0.64 -5.54 9.95
N PHE A 105 -1.21 -6.73 10.01
CA PHE A 105 -0.72 -7.91 9.29
C PHE A 105 -1.88 -8.58 8.54
N ALA A 106 -1.67 -8.99 7.29
CA ALA A 106 -2.70 -9.65 6.51
C ALA A 106 -2.14 -10.58 5.44
N ASN A 107 -2.78 -11.73 5.27
CA ASN A 107 -2.70 -12.53 4.05
C ASN A 107 -3.95 -12.23 3.22
N ILE A 108 -3.82 -11.32 2.24
CA ILE A 108 -4.97 -10.67 1.60
C ILE A 108 -5.53 -11.55 0.47
N PRO A 109 -6.87 -11.78 0.43
CA PRO A 109 -7.52 -12.36 -0.73
C PRO A 109 -7.28 -11.51 -1.98
N TYR A 110 -6.88 -12.14 -3.09
CA TYR A 110 -6.40 -11.44 -4.28
C TYR A 110 -7.45 -10.53 -4.93
N ASN A 111 -8.74 -10.90 -4.85
CA ASN A 111 -9.85 -10.17 -5.46
C ASN A 111 -10.18 -8.84 -4.78
N ILE A 112 -9.76 -8.63 -3.52
CA ILE A 112 -10.06 -7.39 -2.75
C ILE A 112 -8.79 -6.63 -2.34
N THR A 113 -7.61 -7.03 -2.85
CA THR A 113 -6.32 -6.42 -2.51
C THR A 113 -6.31 -4.90 -2.70
N ALA A 114 -6.81 -4.41 -3.83
CA ALA A 114 -6.81 -2.96 -4.11
C ALA A 114 -7.70 -2.17 -3.15
N GLN A 115 -8.84 -2.73 -2.74
CA GLN A 115 -9.76 -2.10 -1.79
C GLN A 115 -9.13 -2.03 -0.40
N ILE A 116 -8.52 -3.12 0.07
CA ILE A 116 -7.83 -3.18 1.37
C ILE A 116 -6.66 -2.20 1.41
N VAL A 117 -5.79 -2.19 0.38
CA VAL A 117 -4.65 -1.27 0.33
C VAL A 117 -5.11 0.19 0.32
N ARG A 118 -6.15 0.53 -0.47
CA ARG A 118 -6.72 1.88 -0.47
C ARG A 118 -7.25 2.28 0.91
N LYS A 119 -7.95 1.37 1.58
CA LYS A 119 -8.47 1.61 2.93
C LYS A 119 -7.35 1.92 3.92
N ILE A 120 -6.27 1.11 3.93
CA ILE A 120 -5.11 1.30 4.81
C ILE A 120 -4.43 2.66 4.56
N LEU A 121 -4.30 3.07 3.28
CA LEU A 121 -3.54 4.27 2.92
C LEU A 121 -4.34 5.57 3.08
N TYR A 122 -5.64 5.54 2.79
CA TYR A 122 -6.43 6.77 2.63
C TYR A 122 -7.51 6.98 3.69
N GLU A 123 -7.92 5.94 4.42
CA GLU A 123 -8.83 6.15 5.54
C GLU A 123 -8.07 6.65 6.78
N PRO A 124 -8.68 7.56 7.56
CA PRO A 124 -8.10 7.98 8.83
C PRO A 124 -7.92 6.77 9.76
N SER A 125 -6.68 6.46 10.07
CA SER A 125 -6.33 5.36 10.96
C SER A 125 -5.04 5.69 11.69
N ASN A 126 -4.83 5.06 12.84
CA ASN A 126 -3.57 5.12 13.58
C ASN A 126 -2.59 4.00 13.16
N ILE A 127 -2.78 3.41 11.97
CA ILE A 127 -1.84 2.39 11.45
C ILE A 127 -0.59 3.09 10.94
N GLY A 128 0.53 2.85 11.63
CA GLY A 128 1.85 3.32 11.23
C GLY A 128 2.53 2.39 10.24
N GLU A 129 2.36 1.07 10.43
CA GLU A 129 2.99 0.05 9.60
C GLU A 129 2.01 -1.08 9.24
N GLY A 130 2.02 -1.51 7.98
CA GLY A 130 1.25 -2.65 7.48
C GLY A 130 2.15 -3.68 6.80
N TYR A 131 1.89 -4.96 7.04
CA TYR A 131 2.60 -6.11 6.47
C TYR A 131 1.62 -6.98 5.72
N LEU A 132 1.71 -6.97 4.39
CA LEU A 132 0.71 -7.57 3.52
C LEU A 132 1.31 -8.70 2.68
N ILE A 133 0.75 -9.89 2.82
CA ILE A 133 1.03 -10.99 1.89
C ILE A 133 0.04 -10.85 0.74
N LEU A 134 0.56 -10.61 -0.46
CA LEU A 134 -0.23 -10.37 -1.65
C LEU A 134 0.51 -10.81 -2.92
N GLN A 135 -0.19 -10.84 -4.05
CA GLN A 135 0.39 -11.20 -5.34
C GLN A 135 1.57 -10.30 -5.70
N LYS A 136 2.61 -10.87 -6.29
CA LYS A 136 3.83 -10.16 -6.69
C LYS A 136 3.53 -8.97 -7.61
N GLU A 137 2.67 -9.17 -8.61
CA GLU A 137 2.28 -8.11 -9.56
C GLU A 137 1.52 -6.96 -8.86
N ALA A 138 0.67 -7.29 -7.87
CA ALA A 138 -0.01 -6.27 -7.08
C ALA A 138 0.98 -5.48 -6.22
N ALA A 139 1.94 -6.17 -5.58
CA ALA A 139 3.01 -5.51 -4.83
C ALA A 139 3.85 -4.59 -5.71
N GLN A 140 4.22 -5.05 -6.90
CA GLN A 140 4.94 -4.25 -7.90
C GLN A 140 4.17 -2.99 -8.30
N LYS A 141 2.86 -3.13 -8.53
CA LYS A 141 1.99 -1.98 -8.84
C LYS A 141 1.94 -0.97 -7.69
N PHE A 142 1.86 -1.43 -6.45
CA PHE A 142 1.78 -0.54 -5.28
C PHE A 142 3.13 0.09 -4.94
N SER A 143 4.21 -0.66 -5.03
CA SER A 143 5.57 -0.18 -4.74
C SER A 143 6.22 0.59 -5.89
N GLY A 144 5.66 0.50 -7.12
CA GLY A 144 6.28 1.13 -8.30
C GLY A 144 7.59 0.47 -8.72
N SER A 145 7.70 -0.85 -8.60
CA SER A 145 8.91 -1.61 -8.98
C SER A 145 8.52 -2.72 -9.98
N PRO A 146 9.20 -2.87 -11.14
CA PRO A 146 10.44 -2.16 -11.54
C PRO A 146 10.23 -0.74 -12.10
N GLY A 147 9.00 -0.32 -12.36
CA GLY A 147 8.69 1.01 -12.91
C GLY A 147 7.54 1.66 -12.16
N GLU A 148 7.58 2.99 -12.04
CA GLU A 148 6.57 3.74 -11.30
C GLU A 148 5.19 3.62 -11.93
N THR A 149 4.18 3.64 -11.08
CA THR A 149 2.76 3.68 -11.44
C THR A 149 2.14 4.97 -10.91
N LEU A 150 1.00 5.36 -11.47
CA LEU A 150 0.26 6.49 -10.90
C LEU A 150 -0.05 6.28 -9.41
N PHE A 151 -0.39 5.05 -9.02
CA PHE A 151 -0.66 4.72 -7.62
C PHE A 151 0.57 4.89 -6.73
N SER A 152 1.72 4.32 -7.14
CA SER A 152 2.95 4.40 -6.34
C SER A 152 3.43 5.82 -6.17
N LEU A 153 3.39 6.64 -7.23
CA LEU A 153 3.77 8.05 -7.16
C LEU A 153 2.87 8.85 -6.23
N LEU A 154 1.57 8.57 -6.19
CA LEU A 154 0.64 9.26 -5.29
C LEU A 154 0.77 8.81 -3.83
N ALA A 155 1.22 7.59 -3.59
CA ALA A 155 1.36 7.03 -2.25
C ALA A 155 2.75 7.29 -1.61
N LYS A 156 3.83 7.21 -2.38
CA LYS A 156 5.22 7.32 -1.90
C LYS A 156 5.58 8.60 -1.14
N PRO A 157 4.97 9.77 -1.40
CA PRO A 157 5.20 10.93 -0.55
C PRO A 157 4.84 10.71 0.93
N PHE A 158 3.92 9.79 1.22
CA PHE A 158 3.35 9.55 2.54
C PHE A 158 3.73 8.18 3.12
N PHE A 159 4.15 7.24 2.26
CA PHE A 159 4.44 5.86 2.65
C PHE A 159 5.73 5.36 2.00
N GLU A 160 6.41 4.48 2.72
CA GLU A 160 7.52 3.67 2.22
C GLU A 160 7.02 2.27 1.92
N PHE A 161 7.50 1.68 0.82
CA PHE A 161 7.14 0.33 0.39
C PHE A 161 8.42 -0.50 0.30
N GLN A 162 8.40 -1.69 0.93
CA GLN A 162 9.54 -2.60 0.87
C GLN A 162 9.07 -4.06 0.74
N ASN A 163 9.61 -4.77 -0.25
CA ASN A 163 9.42 -6.21 -0.36
C ASN A 163 10.35 -6.90 0.65
N LEU A 164 9.79 -7.50 1.69
CA LEU A 164 10.57 -8.17 2.76
C LEU A 164 10.91 -9.61 2.40
N TYR A 165 9.98 -10.34 1.74
CA TYR A 165 10.15 -11.75 1.46
C TYR A 165 9.33 -12.17 0.24
N GLN A 166 9.91 -13.05 -0.60
CA GLN A 166 9.18 -13.70 -1.70
C GLN A 166 8.74 -15.09 -1.25
N LEU A 167 7.42 -15.32 -1.24
CA LEU A 167 6.82 -16.60 -0.91
C LEU A 167 6.74 -17.47 -2.17
N ARG A 168 6.92 -18.78 -1.98
CA ARG A 168 6.73 -19.77 -3.04
C ARG A 168 5.26 -20.21 -3.09
N ARG A 169 4.78 -20.59 -4.24
CA ARG A 169 3.39 -21.10 -4.39
C ARG A 169 3.11 -22.31 -3.48
N CYS A 170 4.11 -23.20 -3.30
CA CYS A 170 3.98 -24.36 -2.42
C CYS A 170 3.86 -24.04 -0.94
N ASP A 171 4.07 -22.80 -0.51
CA ASP A 171 3.89 -22.35 0.87
C ASP A 171 2.41 -22.20 1.24
N PHE A 172 1.50 -22.29 0.25
CA PHE A 172 0.06 -22.11 0.40
C PHE A 172 -0.75 -23.39 0.13
N CYS A 173 -1.97 -23.43 0.69
CA CYS A 173 -3.02 -24.41 0.38
C CYS A 173 -4.37 -23.68 0.27
N PRO A 174 -5.09 -23.81 -0.86
CA PRO A 174 -4.62 -24.40 -2.13
C PRO A 174 -3.42 -23.63 -2.72
N VAL A 175 -2.68 -24.28 -3.63
CA VAL A 175 -1.52 -23.67 -4.29
C VAL A 175 -2.00 -22.60 -5.27
N PRO A 176 -1.59 -21.33 -5.13
CA PRO A 176 -1.99 -20.26 -6.05
C PRO A 176 -1.31 -20.41 -7.43
N SER A 177 -1.91 -19.78 -8.45
CA SER A 177 -1.34 -19.73 -9.81
C SER A 177 -0.17 -18.75 -9.95
N VAL A 178 -0.03 -17.81 -9.04
CA VAL A 178 0.94 -16.70 -9.07
C VAL A 178 1.80 -16.66 -7.81
N ASP A 179 2.96 -16.04 -7.92
CA ASP A 179 3.86 -15.83 -6.78
C ASP A 179 3.34 -14.72 -5.87
N SER A 180 3.70 -14.81 -4.59
CA SER A 180 3.32 -13.85 -3.57
C SER A 180 4.54 -13.26 -2.88
N VAL A 181 4.37 -12.09 -2.28
CA VAL A 181 5.40 -11.41 -1.50
C VAL A 181 4.83 -10.91 -0.18
N LEU A 182 5.68 -10.78 0.84
CA LEU A 182 5.41 -9.99 2.02
C LEU A 182 5.85 -8.55 1.73
N LEU A 183 4.89 -7.65 1.56
CA LEU A 183 5.10 -6.23 1.35
C LEU A 183 4.95 -5.48 2.67
N SER A 184 5.95 -4.71 3.06
CA SER A 184 5.87 -3.71 4.13
C SER A 184 5.41 -2.38 3.55
N ILE A 185 4.47 -1.73 4.23
CA ILE A 185 3.98 -0.37 3.97
C ILE A 185 4.14 0.40 5.27
N LYS A 186 5.02 1.40 5.28
CA LYS A 186 5.29 2.21 6.46
C LYS A 186 4.89 3.65 6.21
N ARG A 187 4.10 4.23 7.10
CA ARG A 187 3.76 5.66 7.07
C ARG A 187 5.01 6.48 7.38
N ARG A 188 5.29 7.49 6.56
CA ARG A 188 6.40 8.41 6.83
C ARG A 188 6.07 9.30 8.03
N THR A 189 6.99 9.45 8.96
CA THR A 189 6.87 10.40 10.08
C THR A 189 6.82 11.85 9.59
N ARG A 190 7.48 12.12 8.48
CA ARG A 190 7.45 13.42 7.78
C ARG A 190 7.11 13.18 6.31
N PRO A 191 5.92 13.55 5.87
CA PRO A 191 5.56 13.50 4.46
C PRO A 191 6.52 14.34 3.61
N LEU A 192 6.82 13.85 2.39
CA LEU A 192 7.68 14.56 1.44
C LEU A 192 6.94 15.68 0.69
N ILE A 193 5.61 15.67 0.76
CA ILE A 193 4.72 16.72 0.22
C ILE A 193 3.89 17.25 1.38
N GLN A 194 3.83 18.57 1.54
CA GLN A 194 3.04 19.21 2.57
C GLN A 194 1.53 19.07 2.27
N THR A 195 0.70 19.08 3.31
CA THR A 195 -0.75 18.86 3.18
C THR A 195 -1.41 19.83 2.19
N GLN A 196 -0.99 21.08 2.18
CA GLN A 196 -1.49 22.13 1.25
C GLN A 196 -1.13 21.85 -0.22
N ASP A 197 -0.05 21.10 -0.47
CA ASP A 197 0.47 20.82 -1.81
C ASP A 197 -0.01 19.50 -2.39
N VAL A 198 -0.74 18.68 -1.61
CA VAL A 198 -1.20 17.33 -2.01
C VAL A 198 -2.03 17.36 -3.29
N ALA A 199 -2.96 18.33 -3.39
CA ALA A 199 -3.82 18.47 -4.56
C ALA A 199 -2.99 18.84 -5.81
N SER A 200 -2.08 19.81 -5.66
CA SER A 200 -1.17 20.25 -6.73
C SER A 200 -0.25 19.13 -7.19
N TYR A 201 0.35 18.37 -6.26
CA TYR A 201 1.18 17.21 -6.58
C TYR A 201 0.41 16.13 -7.34
N ARG A 202 -0.78 15.79 -6.85
CA ARG A 202 -1.65 14.81 -7.52
C ARG A 202 -1.96 15.24 -8.95
N ASP A 203 -2.36 16.50 -9.15
CA ASP A 203 -2.73 17.02 -10.47
C ASP A 203 -1.51 17.06 -11.41
N PHE A 204 -0.32 17.39 -10.89
CA PHE A 204 0.93 17.35 -11.64
C PHE A 204 1.28 15.93 -12.12
N VAL A 205 1.23 14.94 -11.21
CA VAL A 205 1.51 13.54 -11.56
C VAL A 205 0.47 13.00 -12.55
N GLN A 206 -0.82 13.26 -12.30
CA GLN A 206 -1.89 12.85 -13.21
C GLN A 206 -1.75 13.49 -14.60
N TYR A 207 -1.31 14.74 -14.66
CA TYR A 207 -1.05 15.43 -15.92
C TYR A 207 0.05 14.75 -16.74
N GLY A 208 1.15 14.36 -16.11
CA GLY A 208 2.25 13.65 -16.79
C GLY A 208 1.88 12.22 -17.21
N PHE A 209 1.12 11.49 -16.39
CA PHE A 209 0.67 10.12 -16.68
C PHE A 209 -0.53 10.06 -17.64
N GLY A 210 -1.47 11.00 -17.53
CA GLY A 210 -2.75 10.93 -18.23
C GLY A 210 -2.71 11.42 -19.68
N ARG A 211 -1.58 11.96 -20.13
CA ARG A 211 -1.47 12.43 -21.51
C ARG A 211 -0.97 11.34 -22.44
N TRP A 212 -1.75 11.14 -23.51
CA TRP A 212 -1.37 10.31 -24.66
C TRP A 212 -0.25 11.00 -25.45
N LYS A 213 0.94 11.05 -24.86
CA LYS A 213 2.13 11.60 -25.48
C LYS A 213 3.24 10.56 -25.42
N PRO A 214 4.08 10.45 -26.44
CA PRO A 214 5.12 9.43 -26.50
C PRO A 214 6.15 9.57 -25.36
N ASN A 215 6.32 10.76 -24.79
CA ASN A 215 7.26 10.99 -23.70
C ASN A 215 6.82 12.19 -22.82
N LEU A 216 7.48 12.31 -21.65
CA LEU A 216 7.18 13.37 -20.67
C LEU A 216 7.55 14.77 -21.17
N ARG A 217 8.57 14.90 -21.99
CA ARG A 217 8.94 16.19 -22.59
C ARG A 217 7.77 16.80 -23.37
N LEU A 218 7.10 15.98 -24.17
CA LEU A 218 5.94 16.43 -24.93
C LEU A 218 4.69 16.60 -24.05
N ALA A 219 4.56 15.81 -22.99
CA ALA A 219 3.49 15.99 -22.02
C ALA A 219 3.61 17.34 -21.29
N PHE A 220 4.80 17.68 -20.83
CA PHE A 220 5.09 18.90 -20.07
C PHE A 220 5.54 20.11 -20.90
N LYS A 221 5.41 20.10 -22.24
CA LYS A 221 5.85 21.19 -23.12
C LYS A 221 5.23 22.57 -22.82
N ASN A 222 4.04 22.59 -22.19
CA ASN A 222 3.35 23.81 -21.77
C ASN A 222 3.68 24.20 -20.32
N VAL A 223 4.42 23.37 -19.60
CA VAL A 223 4.85 23.59 -18.20
C VAL A 223 6.30 24.05 -18.17
N PHE A 224 7.17 23.35 -18.90
CA PHE A 224 8.60 23.62 -18.99
C PHE A 224 8.97 24.02 -20.42
N THR A 225 9.83 25.04 -20.58
CA THR A 225 10.48 25.33 -21.85
C THR A 225 11.48 24.21 -22.18
N TYR A 226 11.87 24.05 -23.44
CA TYR A 226 12.87 23.05 -23.85
C TYR A 226 14.20 23.21 -23.10
N LYS A 227 14.64 24.45 -22.88
CA LYS A 227 15.89 24.73 -22.13
C LYS A 227 15.76 24.28 -20.67
N GLN A 228 14.63 24.54 -20.03
CA GLN A 228 14.36 24.07 -18.66
C GLN A 228 14.29 22.55 -18.61
N TRP A 229 13.60 21.92 -19.56
CA TRP A 229 13.49 20.46 -19.62
C TRP A 229 14.86 19.79 -19.77
N LYS A 230 15.71 20.31 -20.70
CA LYS A 230 17.07 19.80 -20.91
C LYS A 230 17.92 19.90 -19.63
N ARG A 231 17.81 21.01 -18.90
CA ARG A 231 18.51 21.20 -17.62
C ARG A 231 17.99 20.23 -16.56
N LEU A 232 16.67 20.09 -16.41
CA LEU A 232 16.05 19.15 -15.45
C LEU A 232 16.40 17.70 -15.75
N ALA A 233 16.42 17.32 -17.03
CA ALA A 233 16.83 15.97 -17.44
C ALA A 233 18.29 15.69 -17.07
N HIS A 234 19.18 16.68 -17.22
CA HIS A 234 20.58 16.58 -16.80
C HIS A 234 20.71 16.53 -15.27
N ASP A 235 20.07 17.48 -14.56
CA ASP A 235 20.24 17.65 -13.11
C ASP A 235 19.58 16.49 -12.31
N LEU A 236 18.53 15.86 -12.86
CA LEU A 236 17.82 14.72 -12.28
C LEU A 236 18.21 13.38 -12.93
N GLU A 237 19.17 13.38 -13.85
CA GLU A 237 19.74 12.18 -14.47
C GLU A 237 18.71 11.26 -15.16
N PHE A 238 17.83 11.81 -16.03
CA PHE A 238 16.90 11.02 -16.82
C PHE A 238 17.00 11.34 -18.34
N PRO A 239 16.61 10.39 -19.23
CA PRO A 239 16.61 10.61 -20.67
C PRO A 239 15.66 11.72 -21.10
N LEU A 240 16.06 12.55 -22.09
CA LEU A 240 15.24 13.67 -22.58
C LEU A 240 13.83 13.27 -23.04
N ASP A 241 13.70 12.08 -23.58
CA ASP A 241 12.47 11.49 -24.14
C ASP A 241 11.89 10.38 -23.27
N ALA A 242 12.27 10.36 -22.00
CA ALA A 242 11.79 9.39 -21.04
C ALA A 242 10.25 9.37 -20.95
N THR A 243 9.72 8.16 -20.79
CA THR A 243 8.30 7.89 -20.53
C THR A 243 7.97 8.05 -19.04
N PRO A 244 6.68 8.16 -18.67
CA PRO A 244 6.29 8.30 -17.25
C PRO A 244 6.79 7.18 -16.34
N ARG A 245 6.94 5.95 -16.84
CA ARG A 245 7.34 4.77 -16.06
C ARG A 245 8.85 4.61 -15.90
N GLU A 246 9.62 5.28 -16.73
CA GLU A 246 11.09 5.23 -16.70
C GLU A 246 11.70 6.14 -15.65
N LEU A 247 10.94 7.17 -15.20
CA LEU A 247 11.40 8.02 -14.11
C LEU A 247 11.17 7.35 -12.76
N SER A 248 12.17 7.44 -11.88
CA SER A 248 12.04 7.08 -10.48
C SER A 248 11.13 8.06 -9.73
N PHE A 249 10.70 7.66 -8.54
CA PHE A 249 9.92 8.52 -7.65
C PHE A 249 10.67 9.83 -7.32
N GLU A 250 11.97 9.74 -7.06
CA GLU A 250 12.83 10.88 -6.74
C GLU A 250 12.90 11.87 -7.90
N GLN A 251 13.01 11.37 -9.13
CA GLN A 251 13.00 12.19 -10.34
C GLN A 251 11.63 12.89 -10.54
N TRP A 252 10.52 12.18 -10.29
CA TRP A 252 9.19 12.77 -10.30
C TRP A 252 9.02 13.86 -9.23
N LEU A 253 9.53 13.62 -8.04
CA LEU A 253 9.50 14.59 -6.94
C LEU A 253 10.33 15.83 -7.27
N GLY A 254 11.50 15.64 -7.87
CA GLY A 254 12.36 16.73 -8.36
C GLY A 254 11.70 17.57 -9.44
N LEU A 255 11.01 16.94 -10.41
CA LEU A 255 10.22 17.64 -11.42
C LEU A 255 9.09 18.47 -10.79
N TYR A 256 8.40 17.92 -9.79
CA TYR A 256 7.35 18.65 -9.07
C TYR A 256 7.91 19.85 -8.31
N HIS A 257 9.03 19.72 -7.61
CA HIS A 257 9.67 20.84 -6.92
C HIS A 257 10.08 21.95 -7.89
N ALA A 258 10.61 21.59 -9.06
CA ALA A 258 10.92 22.56 -10.11
C ALA A 258 9.66 23.27 -10.62
N PHE A 259 8.53 22.56 -10.77
CA PHE A 259 7.25 23.14 -11.14
C PHE A 259 6.75 24.15 -10.09
N VAL A 260 6.76 23.80 -8.81
CA VAL A 260 6.36 24.69 -7.71
C VAL A 260 7.24 25.94 -7.69
N TRP A 261 8.57 25.77 -7.83
CA TRP A 261 9.51 26.89 -7.86
C TRP A 261 9.24 27.87 -9.02
N LEU A 262 8.87 27.38 -10.21
CA LEU A 262 8.52 28.20 -11.35
C LEU A 262 7.25 29.03 -11.11
N ILE A 263 6.23 28.44 -10.48
CA ILE A 263 4.98 29.15 -10.18
C ILE A 263 5.20 30.22 -9.13
N THR A 264 5.89 29.89 -8.03
CA THR A 264 6.09 30.82 -6.91
C THR A 264 6.93 32.05 -7.27
N ARG A 265 7.83 31.93 -8.27
CA ARG A 265 8.65 33.05 -8.76
C ARG A 265 8.03 33.84 -9.91
N GLY A 266 6.78 33.57 -10.27
CA GLY A 266 6.08 34.33 -11.32
C GLY A 266 6.69 34.16 -12.73
N ARG A 267 7.57 33.20 -12.95
CA ARG A 267 8.23 32.92 -14.22
C ARG A 267 7.56 31.78 -15.00
N GLY A 268 6.53 31.16 -14.45
CA GLY A 268 5.70 30.19 -15.13
C GLY A 268 4.46 30.89 -15.69
N ARG A 269 4.13 30.64 -16.97
CA ARG A 269 2.76 30.86 -17.44
C ARG A 269 1.87 30.10 -16.46
N THR A 270 0.87 30.77 -15.90
CA THR A 270 -0.13 30.16 -15.03
C THR A 270 -0.77 28.96 -15.75
N CYS A 271 -0.14 27.81 -15.63
CA CYS A 271 -0.71 26.57 -16.08
C CYS A 271 -1.63 26.08 -14.98
N ASP A 272 -2.86 26.57 -15.01
CA ASP A 272 -3.93 25.96 -14.24
C ASP A 272 -4.15 24.54 -14.78
N LEU A 273 -3.55 23.56 -14.11
CA LEU A 273 -3.69 22.14 -14.45
C LEU A 273 -5.12 21.65 -14.22
N SER A 274 -5.93 22.41 -13.46
CA SER A 274 -7.33 22.09 -13.13
C SER A 274 -8.32 22.39 -14.25
N LEU A 275 -8.03 23.37 -15.11
CA LEU A 275 -8.97 23.87 -16.13
C LEU A 275 -9.17 22.92 -17.34
N ARG A 276 -8.46 21.79 -17.43
CA ARG A 276 -8.63 20.85 -18.57
C ARG A 276 -9.36 19.56 -18.23
N ARG A 277 -10.07 19.47 -17.09
CA ARG A 277 -10.98 18.35 -16.77
C ARG A 277 -12.34 18.40 -17.50
N ARG A 278 -12.61 19.42 -18.35
CA ARG A 278 -13.94 19.62 -18.97
C ARG A 278 -14.05 19.29 -20.46
N THR A 279 -13.16 18.48 -21.00
CA THR A 279 -13.35 17.96 -22.37
C THR A 279 -12.76 16.56 -22.50
N LEU A 280 -13.51 15.59 -22.01
CA LEU A 280 -13.65 14.20 -22.49
C LEU A 280 -15.02 13.70 -22.08
#